data_5b52ca22cff83e1e62da1ad700c7c3be
#
_entry.id   5b52ca22cff83e1e62da1ad700c7c3be
#
_cell.length_a   1.000
_cell.length_b   1.000
_cell.length_c   1.000
_cell.angle_alpha   90.00
_cell.angle_beta   90.00
_cell.angle_gamma   90.00
#
_symmetry.space_group_name_H-M   'P 1'
#
loop_
_entity.id
_entity.type
_entity.pdbx_description
1 polymer ?
#
loop_
_entity_poly.entity_id
_entity_poly.type
_entity_poly.pdbx_seq_one_letter_code
_entity_poly.pdbx_strand_id
1 'polypeptide(L)'
;MVIWRLRSVTASAAVVALVLAGTVAGATPRLTVQPKRVAPGGVVTVSGTGCRAGDLVYLISPPFIGNAFVAHSVATRARSNGSFSRRVHIRTSIRAVRYLITARCGGGNLGVSARLRVY
;
A
#
# COMPACT_ATOMS: atom_id res chain seq x y z
N MET A 1 40.17 15.45 44.85
CA MET A 1 39.94 15.33 44.38
C MET A 1 39.06 15.06 43.83
N VAL A 2 38.78 14.95 43.68
CA VAL A 2 38.14 14.70 43.10
C VAL A 2 37.34 14.61 42.46
N ILE A 3 37.16 14.52 42.21
CA ILE A 3 36.54 14.47 41.54
C ILE A 3 36.03 14.21 40.71
N TRP A 4 35.99 14.09 40.58
CA TRP A 4 35.71 13.86 39.66
C TRP A 4 34.89 13.44 39.20
N ARG A 5 34.77 13.34 39.31
CA ARG A 5 34.23 12.99 38.77
C ARG A 5 33.32 12.93 38.13
N LEU A 6 33.11 12.99 37.84
CA LEU A 6 32.40 13.00 37.13
C LEU A 6 31.81 12.68 36.37
N ARG A 7 31.80 12.62 36.27
CA ARG A 7 31.44 12.47 35.38
C ARG A 7 30.66 12.09 34.81
N SER A 8 30.48 11.96 34.57
CA SER A 8 29.85 11.69 33.85
C SER A 8 29.03 11.53 33.33
N VAL A 9 28.84 11.53 33.14
CA VAL A 9 28.20 11.45 32.39
C VAL A 9 27.43 11.29 31.78
N THR A 10 27.35 11.34 31.51
CA THR A 10 26.70 11.33 30.70
C THR A 10 26.03 11.02 30.03
N ALA A 11 26.08 10.96 29.73
CA ALA A 11 25.56 10.80 28.87
C ALA A 11 24.75 10.39 28.49
N SER A 12 24.53 10.29 28.33
CA SER A 12 23.84 9.94 27.70
C SER A 12 22.93 9.95 27.29
N ALA A 13 22.88 10.20 27.09
CA ALA A 13 22.17 10.29 26.51
C ALA A 13 21.59 10.17 25.84
N ALA A 14 21.65 10.16 25.59
CA ALA A 14 21.19 10.14 24.78
C ALA A 14 20.61 9.75 24.24
N VAL A 15 20.54 9.65 24.11
CA VAL A 15 20.08 9.31 23.37
C VAL A 15 19.18 9.03 23.15
N VAL A 16 18.99 9.07 23.17
CA VAL A 16 18.22 8.76 22.74
C VAL A 16 17.47 8.77 22.23
N ALA A 17 17.51 9.10 22.09
CA ALA A 17 16.88 9.12 21.46
C ALA A 17 16.46 8.80 20.77
N LEU A 18 16.54 8.70 20.60
CA LEU A 18 16.19 8.45 19.78
C LEU A 18 15.50 8.14 19.27
N VAL A 19 15.46 8.11 19.29
CA VAL A 19 14.91 7.83 18.74
C VAL A 19 14.17 7.73 18.29
N LEU A 20 13.99 7.88 18.11
CA LEU A 20 13.34 7.81 17.58
C LEU A 20 12.86 7.68 16.88
N ALA A 21 13.00 7.79 16.87
CA ALA A 21 12.67 7.78 16.16
C ALA A 21 12.18 7.34 15.52
N GLY A 22 12.18 7.15 15.55
CA GLY A 22 11.80 6.52 14.77
C GLY A 22 10.77 6.60 14.21
N THR A 23 10.51 6.85 14.18
CA THR A 23 9.57 6.92 13.62
C THR A 23 9.29 6.56 12.58
N VAL A 24 9.28 6.03 12.45
CA VAL A 24 9.00 5.81 11.43
C VAL A 24 7.88 5.95 10.75
N ALA A 25 7.79 6.69 10.14
CA ALA A 25 6.73 6.94 9.26
C ALA A 25 6.51 5.77 8.37
N GLY A 26 5.31 5.46 8.06
CA GLY A 26 4.99 4.46 7.08
C GLY A 26 5.47 4.89 5.71
N ALA A 27 5.46 3.96 4.79
CA ALA A 27 5.79 4.25 3.41
C ALA A 27 4.76 5.22 2.82
N THR A 28 5.21 6.06 1.89
CA THR A 28 4.34 6.94 1.14
C THR A 28 3.31 6.10 0.39
N PRO A 29 2.03 6.47 0.41
CA PRO A 29 1.02 5.74 -0.35
C PRO A 29 1.33 5.73 -1.84
N ARG A 30 1.22 4.57 -2.45
CA ARG A 30 1.42 4.37 -3.88
C ARG A 30 0.49 3.29 -4.37
N LEU A 31 0.12 3.41 -5.64
CA LEU A 31 -0.67 2.38 -6.30
C LEU A 31 -0.23 2.31 -7.75
N THR A 32 0.12 1.11 -8.22
CA THR A 32 0.57 0.88 -9.58
C THR A 32 -0.11 -0.34 -10.15
N VAL A 33 -0.15 -0.44 -11.47
CA VAL A 33 -0.71 -1.58 -12.17
C VAL A 33 0.22 -1.96 -13.32
N GLN A 34 0.43 -3.27 -13.50
CA GLN A 34 1.26 -3.81 -14.57
C GLN A 34 0.54 -5.01 -15.21
N PRO A 35 0.40 -5.04 -16.50
CA PRO A 35 0.68 -3.97 -17.46
C PRO A 35 -0.36 -2.86 -17.33
N LYS A 36 -0.04 -1.68 -17.82
CA LYS A 36 -0.97 -0.54 -17.77
C LYS A 36 -2.04 -0.62 -18.84
N ARG A 37 -1.88 -1.52 -19.80
CA ARG A 37 -2.83 -1.79 -20.85
C ARG A 37 -3.10 -3.28 -20.91
N VAL A 38 -4.36 -3.65 -21.03
CA VAL A 38 -4.74 -5.05 -20.98
C VAL A 38 -5.97 -5.27 -21.86
N ALA A 39 -6.04 -6.43 -22.48
CA ALA A 39 -7.24 -6.84 -23.23
C ALA A 39 -8.31 -7.32 -22.26
N PRO A 40 -9.60 -7.25 -22.64
CA PRO A 40 -10.65 -7.88 -21.85
C PRO A 40 -10.33 -9.36 -21.62
N GLY A 41 -10.55 -9.82 -20.41
CA GLY A 41 -10.22 -11.20 -20.03
C GLY A 41 -8.77 -11.39 -19.61
N GLY A 42 -7.94 -10.39 -19.72
CA GLY A 42 -6.54 -10.49 -19.33
C GLY A 42 -6.33 -10.41 -17.83
N VAL A 43 -5.07 -10.35 -17.44
CA VAL A 43 -4.67 -10.34 -16.04
C VAL A 43 -3.69 -9.19 -15.82
N VAL A 44 -3.88 -8.47 -14.73
CA VAL A 44 -2.96 -7.40 -14.32
C VAL A 44 -2.50 -7.68 -12.89
N THR A 45 -1.38 -7.09 -12.52
CA THR A 45 -0.92 -7.10 -11.14
C THR A 45 -1.03 -5.68 -10.61
N VAL A 46 -1.77 -5.53 -9.52
CA VAL A 46 -1.91 -4.24 -8.82
C VAL A 46 -1.06 -4.31 -7.58
N SER A 47 -0.24 -3.31 -7.38
CA SER A 47 0.69 -3.24 -6.25
C SER A 47 0.63 -1.87 -5.61
N GLY A 48 1.02 -1.78 -4.37
CA GLY A 48 1.07 -0.51 -3.68
C GLY A 48 1.78 -0.55 -2.36
N THR A 49 1.83 0.61 -1.73
CA THR A 49 2.41 0.80 -0.41
C THR A 49 1.56 1.79 0.37
N GLY A 50 1.80 1.89 1.68
CA GLY A 50 1.14 2.88 2.52
C GLY A 50 0.08 2.34 3.44
N CYS A 51 -0.16 1.03 3.44
CA CYS A 51 -1.06 0.40 4.40
C CYS A 51 -0.28 0.04 5.65
N ARG A 52 -1.00 -0.25 6.73
CA ARG A 52 -0.37 -0.76 7.95
C ARG A 52 -0.12 -2.25 7.77
N ALA A 53 0.90 -2.75 8.43
CA ALA A 53 1.24 -4.17 8.40
C ALA A 53 0.01 -5.00 8.76
N GLY A 54 -0.29 -6.00 7.94
CA GLY A 54 -1.39 -6.92 8.19
C GLY A 54 -2.77 -6.42 7.82
N ASP A 55 -2.91 -5.16 7.39
CA ASP A 55 -4.20 -4.63 6.96
C ASP A 55 -4.77 -5.43 5.81
N LEU A 56 -6.08 -5.62 5.84
CA LEU A 56 -6.80 -6.12 4.69
C LEU A 56 -6.91 -4.98 3.67
N VAL A 57 -6.52 -5.27 2.44
CA VAL A 57 -6.47 -4.27 1.37
C VAL A 57 -7.50 -4.66 0.32
N TYR A 58 -8.37 -3.72 -0.02
CA TYR A 58 -9.34 -3.91 -1.10
C TYR A 58 -8.94 -3.07 -2.30
N LEU A 59 -8.87 -3.71 -3.46
CA LEU A 59 -8.56 -3.07 -4.73
C LEU A 59 -9.84 -3.05 -5.55
N ILE A 60 -10.21 -1.87 -6.02
CA ILE A 60 -11.53 -1.65 -6.60
C ILE A 60 -11.38 -0.97 -7.96
N SER A 61 -12.01 -1.53 -8.96
CA SER A 61 -12.10 -0.93 -10.30
C SER A 61 -13.20 -1.62 -11.11
N PRO A 62 -13.95 -0.89 -11.93
CA PRO A 62 -15.06 -1.49 -12.69
C PRO A 62 -14.72 -2.74 -13.49
N PRO A 63 -13.53 -2.87 -14.11
CA PRO A 63 -13.24 -4.07 -14.91
C PRO A 63 -12.80 -5.28 -14.09
N PHE A 64 -12.70 -5.18 -12.78
CA PHE A 64 -12.21 -6.28 -11.94
C PHE A 64 -13.29 -7.35 -11.75
N ILE A 65 -12.85 -8.62 -11.75
CA ILE A 65 -13.68 -9.75 -11.34
C ILE A 65 -13.45 -9.92 -9.84
N GLY A 66 -14.53 -9.76 -9.07
CA GLY A 66 -14.47 -9.97 -7.62
C GLY A 66 -15.55 -9.21 -6.89
N ASN A 67 -15.86 -9.65 -5.69
CA ASN A 67 -16.85 -9.02 -4.80
C ASN A 67 -16.37 -9.13 -3.35
N ALA A 68 -15.11 -8.80 -3.10
CA ALA A 68 -14.51 -9.00 -1.79
C ALA A 68 -15.08 -8.05 -0.74
N PHE A 69 -15.41 -6.82 -1.14
CA PHE A 69 -15.97 -5.80 -0.24
C PHE A 69 -17.19 -5.17 -0.90
N VAL A 70 -17.00 -4.61 -2.07
CA VAL A 70 -18.06 -4.10 -2.93
C VAL A 70 -17.93 -4.81 -4.27
N ALA A 71 -18.89 -4.60 -5.16
CA ALA A 71 -18.80 -5.16 -6.50
C ALA A 71 -17.50 -4.69 -7.16
N HIS A 72 -16.87 -5.60 -7.90
CA HIS A 72 -15.64 -5.32 -8.65
C HIS A 72 -14.47 -4.98 -7.74
N SER A 73 -14.35 -5.67 -6.61
CA SER A 73 -13.24 -5.54 -5.70
C SER A 73 -12.58 -6.88 -5.41
N VAL A 74 -11.28 -6.84 -5.17
CA VAL A 74 -10.51 -8.00 -4.75
C VAL A 74 -9.75 -7.64 -3.48
N ALA A 75 -9.38 -8.65 -2.70
CA ALA A 75 -8.72 -8.43 -1.42
C ALA A 75 -7.32 -9.02 -1.42
N THR A 76 -6.45 -8.40 -0.68
CA THR A 76 -5.13 -8.92 -0.35
C THR A 76 -4.75 -8.39 1.03
N ARG A 77 -3.58 -8.75 1.52
CA ARG A 77 -3.10 -8.26 2.81
C ARG A 77 -1.79 -7.51 2.65
N ALA A 78 -1.64 -6.47 3.43
CA ALA A 78 -0.40 -5.73 3.48
C ALA A 78 0.65 -6.54 4.23
N ARG A 79 1.85 -6.53 3.69
CA ARG A 79 3.02 -7.16 4.29
C ARG A 79 3.50 -6.33 5.48
N SER A 80 4.52 -6.82 6.17
CA SER A 80 5.06 -6.14 7.36
C SER A 80 5.56 -4.73 7.06
N ASN A 81 5.94 -4.45 5.83
CA ASN A 81 6.39 -3.11 5.42
C ASN A 81 5.28 -2.25 4.82
N GLY A 82 4.03 -2.70 4.86
CA GLY A 82 2.90 -1.97 4.33
C GLY A 82 2.66 -2.11 2.84
N SER A 83 3.47 -2.91 2.15
CA SER A 83 3.29 -3.15 0.72
C SER A 83 2.27 -4.26 0.49
N PHE A 84 1.69 -4.24 -0.70
CA PHE A 84 0.72 -5.27 -1.09
C PHE A 84 0.82 -5.48 -2.60
N SER A 85 0.35 -6.64 -3.04
CA SER A 85 0.33 -7.00 -4.45
C SER A 85 -0.74 -8.05 -4.68
N ARG A 86 -1.44 -7.94 -5.79
CA ARG A 86 -2.48 -8.88 -6.15
C ARG A 86 -2.62 -8.98 -7.65
N ARG A 87 -2.69 -10.21 -8.16
CA ARG A 87 -3.08 -10.46 -9.55
C ARG A 87 -4.60 -10.38 -9.63
N VAL A 88 -5.08 -9.70 -10.65
CA VAL A 88 -6.51 -9.43 -10.81
C VAL A 88 -6.91 -9.80 -12.23
N HIS A 89 -8.02 -10.51 -12.34
CA HIS A 89 -8.58 -10.87 -13.64
C HIS A 89 -9.53 -9.77 -14.10
N ILE A 90 -9.43 -9.44 -15.37
CA ILE A 90 -10.24 -8.41 -16.00
C ILE A 90 -11.44 -9.08 -16.66
N ARG A 91 -12.60 -8.50 -16.49
CA ARG A 91 -13.84 -9.02 -17.07
C ARG A 91 -13.71 -9.10 -18.59
N THR A 92 -14.31 -10.11 -19.17
CA THR A 92 -14.33 -10.26 -20.63
C THR A 92 -15.31 -9.29 -21.30
N SER A 93 -16.36 -8.92 -20.58
CA SER A 93 -17.41 -8.04 -21.10
C SER A 93 -17.27 -6.66 -20.44
N ILE A 94 -16.32 -5.87 -20.92
CA ILE A 94 -16.03 -4.55 -20.39
C ILE A 94 -15.65 -3.60 -21.52
N ARG A 95 -16.01 -2.34 -21.38
CA ARG A 95 -15.75 -1.35 -22.42
C ARG A 95 -14.26 -1.06 -22.49
N ALA A 96 -13.81 -0.76 -23.71
CA ALA A 96 -12.41 -0.46 -24.01
C ALA A 96 -12.14 1.02 -23.74
N VAL A 97 -11.98 1.37 -22.47
CA VAL A 97 -11.70 2.74 -22.02
C VAL A 97 -10.69 2.68 -20.88
N ARG A 98 -10.34 3.85 -20.35
CA ARG A 98 -9.51 3.93 -19.16
C ARG A 98 -10.36 3.78 -17.92
N TYR A 99 -9.78 3.11 -16.92
CA TYR A 99 -10.42 2.93 -15.63
C TYR A 99 -9.48 3.36 -14.52
N LEU A 100 -10.04 3.90 -13.44
CA LEU A 100 -9.29 4.16 -12.24
C LEU A 100 -9.33 2.94 -11.35
N ILE A 101 -8.19 2.64 -10.73
CA ILE A 101 -8.09 1.64 -9.69
C ILE A 101 -7.86 2.40 -8.39
N THR A 102 -8.65 2.10 -7.38
CA THR A 102 -8.50 2.66 -6.05
C THR A 102 -8.23 1.55 -5.05
N ALA A 103 -7.74 1.92 -3.88
CA ALA A 103 -7.43 0.97 -2.81
C ALA A 103 -7.93 1.49 -1.49
N ARG A 104 -8.37 0.57 -0.63
CA ARG A 104 -8.77 0.86 0.74
C ARG A 104 -8.02 -0.09 1.65
N CYS A 105 -7.51 0.41 2.75
CA CYS A 105 -6.88 -0.41 3.77
C CYS A 105 -7.14 0.21 5.15
N GLY A 106 -7.30 -0.65 6.16
CA GLY A 106 -7.56 -0.21 7.50
C GLY A 106 -8.85 0.57 7.66
N GLY A 107 -9.85 0.29 6.81
CA GLY A 107 -11.12 0.97 6.85
C GLY A 107 -11.14 2.32 6.18
N GLY A 108 -10.05 2.76 5.58
CA GLY A 108 -9.94 4.05 4.94
C GLY A 108 -9.48 3.96 3.50
N ASN A 109 -9.65 5.06 2.78
CA ASN A 109 -9.20 5.18 1.41
C ASN A 109 -7.67 5.43 1.41
N LEU A 110 -6.94 4.73 0.56
CA LEU A 110 -5.49 4.91 0.47
C LEU A 110 -5.12 6.31 -0.02
N GLY A 111 -5.99 6.93 -0.80
CA GLY A 111 -5.80 8.31 -1.22
C GLY A 111 -5.03 8.48 -2.52
N VAL A 112 -4.64 7.40 -3.17
CA VAL A 112 -3.98 7.43 -4.47
C VAL A 112 -4.71 6.46 -5.40
N SER A 113 -4.49 6.64 -6.70
CA SER A 113 -5.14 5.79 -7.70
C SER A 113 -4.13 5.41 -8.78
N ALA A 114 -4.48 4.40 -9.55
CA ALA A 114 -3.74 3.99 -10.73
C ALA A 114 -4.70 3.96 -11.92
N ARG A 115 -4.16 4.10 -13.13
CA ARG A 115 -4.96 4.08 -14.34
C ARG A 115 -4.66 2.83 -15.14
N LEU A 116 -5.73 2.17 -15.55
CA LEU A 116 -5.66 0.97 -16.38
C LEU A 116 -6.41 1.23 -17.69
N ARG A 117 -5.75 0.94 -18.80
CA ARG A 117 -6.40 1.00 -20.11
C ARG A 117 -6.81 -0.39 -20.55
N VAL A 118 -8.11 -0.55 -20.82
CA VAL A 118 -8.62 -1.78 -21.45
C VAL A 118 -8.78 -1.50 -22.94
N TYR A 119 -8.32 -2.44 -23.78
CA TYR A 119 -8.36 -2.25 -25.23
C TYR A 119 -8.91 -3.46 -25.97
#